data_520804ac5634a3c391be44235a5f09df
#
_entry.id   520804ac5634a3c391be44235a5f09df
#
_cell.length_a   1.000
_cell.length_b   1.000
_cell.length_c   1.000
_cell.angle_alpha   90.00
_cell.angle_beta   90.00
_cell.angle_gamma   90.00
#
_symmetry.space_group_name_H-M   'P 1'
#
loop_
_entity.id
_entity.type
_entity.pdbx_description
1 polymer ?
#
loop_
_entity_poly.entity_id
_entity_poly.type
_entity_poly.pdbx_seq_one_letter_code
_entity_poly.pdbx_strand_id
1 'polypeptide(L)'
;MTEIKFGLDTFGDMTVDDSGKPKSAGQVIRDLVDQAVLADELGLNSINVGEHHRDDFAVSAPDTVLAGIATVTKNIKLGTGVTVLSSEDPVRVYQRFATIDALSNGRAEITAGRGSFIESFPLFGYELSDYHVLFEEKLELLVELLKEQPVTWSGTTRAGLQNQQVYPKTERGSIPLRVGVGGSPESVIRAARLGIPMALAIIGGDPARFAPFARLYKESLEKFGRPELPVSIHSPGHIADTDEQAVAEQWPHYQEMFGRLGRERGWAPM
;
A
#
# COMPACT_ATOMS: atom_id res chain seq x y z
N MET A 1 -16.63 19.34 10.76
CA MET A 1 -15.22 18.94 10.72
C MET A 1 -15.19 17.52 10.21
N THR A 2 -14.39 17.22 9.21
CA THR A 2 -14.22 15.83 8.71
C THR A 2 -13.50 15.03 9.81
N GLU A 3 -14.05 13.91 10.21
CA GLU A 3 -13.45 13.02 11.20
C GLU A 3 -12.12 12.47 10.65
N ILE A 4 -11.04 12.62 11.42
CA ILE A 4 -9.74 12.03 11.08
C ILE A 4 -9.78 10.56 11.50
N LYS A 5 -9.42 9.66 10.58
CA LYS A 5 -9.34 8.22 10.82
C LYS A 5 -7.90 7.80 10.95
N PHE A 6 -7.61 7.02 11.97
CA PHE A 6 -6.27 6.47 12.22
C PHE A 6 -6.21 5.00 11.83
N GLY A 7 -5.09 4.61 11.24
CA GLY A 7 -4.78 3.24 10.91
C GLY A 7 -3.32 2.93 11.19
N LEU A 8 -2.97 1.66 11.12
CA LEU A 8 -1.61 1.16 11.17
C LEU A 8 -1.17 0.72 9.77
N ASP A 9 0.06 1.03 9.44
CA ASP A 9 0.73 0.49 8.28
C ASP A 9 2.02 -0.20 8.73
N THR A 10 2.30 -1.37 8.20
CA THR A 10 3.52 -2.13 8.49
C THR A 10 4.10 -2.73 7.22
N PHE A 11 5.42 -2.76 7.15
CA PHE A 11 6.13 -3.45 6.07
C PHE A 11 6.52 -4.88 6.45
N GLY A 12 6.22 -5.29 7.70
CA GLY A 12 6.68 -6.57 8.24
C GLY A 12 8.19 -6.58 8.46
N ASP A 13 8.73 -5.50 9.01
CA ASP A 13 10.16 -5.35 9.28
C ASP A 13 10.67 -6.48 10.15
N MET A 14 11.85 -7.01 9.80
CA MET A 14 12.52 -8.01 10.61
C MET A 14 12.96 -7.39 11.94
N THR A 15 12.41 -7.92 13.03
CA THR A 15 12.58 -7.40 14.38
C THR A 15 13.39 -8.37 15.27
N VAL A 16 13.71 -7.92 16.47
CA VAL A 16 14.34 -8.73 17.52
C VAL A 16 13.33 -9.07 18.62
N ASP A 17 13.63 -10.11 19.38
CA ASP A 17 12.92 -10.43 20.62
C ASP A 17 13.46 -9.60 21.81
N ASP A 18 12.86 -9.76 22.99
CA ASP A 18 13.24 -9.03 24.21
C ASP A 18 14.69 -9.30 24.66
N SER A 19 15.34 -10.35 24.16
CA SER A 19 16.75 -10.64 24.38
C SER A 19 17.69 -10.01 23.35
N GLY A 20 17.14 -9.32 22.34
CA GLY A 20 17.89 -8.75 21.22
C GLY A 20 18.21 -9.75 20.11
N LYS A 21 17.66 -10.97 20.14
CA LYS A 21 17.88 -11.99 19.11
C LYS A 21 16.91 -11.78 17.94
N PRO A 22 17.41 -11.84 16.68
CA PRO A 22 16.55 -11.73 15.50
C PRO A 22 15.42 -12.76 15.51
N LYS A 23 14.19 -12.30 15.29
CA LYS A 23 13.02 -13.17 15.08
C LYS A 23 13.09 -13.81 13.69
N SER A 24 12.47 -14.97 13.53
CA SER A 24 12.27 -15.55 12.22
C SER A 24 11.17 -14.81 11.45
N ALA A 25 11.20 -14.81 10.12
CA ALA A 25 10.11 -14.23 9.30
C ALA A 25 8.74 -14.81 9.66
N GLY A 26 8.66 -16.11 9.94
CA GLY A 26 7.43 -16.74 10.40
C GLY A 26 6.92 -16.20 11.74
N GLN A 27 7.81 -15.82 12.67
CA GLN A 27 7.41 -15.19 13.92
C GLN A 27 6.92 -13.76 13.69
N VAL A 28 7.61 -12.97 12.87
CA VAL A 28 7.20 -11.60 12.52
C VAL A 28 5.80 -11.60 11.88
N ILE A 29 5.51 -12.54 10.98
CA ILE A 29 4.17 -12.67 10.36
C ILE A 29 3.10 -13.00 11.40
N ARG A 30 3.38 -13.90 12.37
CA ARG A 30 2.42 -14.20 13.46
C ARG A 30 2.20 -13.00 14.36
N ASP A 31 3.26 -12.32 14.75
CA ASP A 31 3.19 -11.09 15.56
C ASP A 31 2.37 -10.01 14.86
N LEU A 32 2.46 -9.92 13.53
CA LEU A 32 1.66 -8.98 12.73
C LEU A 32 0.17 -9.33 12.78
N VAL A 33 -0.19 -10.61 12.75
CA VAL A 33 -1.59 -11.04 12.91
C VAL A 33 -2.10 -10.66 14.30
N ASP A 34 -1.31 -10.90 15.35
CA ASP A 34 -1.67 -10.54 16.72
C ASP A 34 -1.81 -9.01 16.89
N GLN A 35 -0.92 -8.23 16.29
CA GLN A 35 -1.03 -6.76 16.25
C GLN A 35 -2.32 -6.29 15.56
N ALA A 36 -2.72 -6.96 14.47
CA ALA A 36 -3.95 -6.64 13.77
C ALA A 36 -5.20 -6.93 14.62
N VAL A 37 -5.19 -8.01 15.39
CA VAL A 37 -6.26 -8.34 16.36
C VAL A 37 -6.35 -7.26 17.44
N LEU A 38 -5.21 -6.87 18.03
CA LEU A 38 -5.19 -5.81 19.03
C LEU A 38 -5.66 -4.46 18.45
N ALA A 39 -5.25 -4.13 17.23
CA ALA A 39 -5.69 -2.91 16.55
C ALA A 39 -7.20 -2.87 16.30
N ASP A 40 -7.81 -4.02 15.96
CA ASP A 40 -9.26 -4.17 15.82
C ASP A 40 -10.00 -4.00 17.16
N GLU A 41 -9.48 -4.60 18.23
CA GLU A 41 -10.02 -4.49 19.58
C GLU A 41 -9.95 -3.05 20.13
N LEU A 42 -8.88 -2.31 19.80
CA LEU A 42 -8.70 -0.91 20.18
C LEU A 42 -9.48 0.07 19.29
N GLY A 43 -10.14 -0.42 18.23
CA GLY A 43 -10.98 0.40 17.37
C GLY A 43 -10.22 1.23 16.32
N LEU A 44 -9.00 0.85 15.94
CA LEU A 44 -8.32 1.46 14.83
C LEU A 44 -9.06 1.22 13.51
N ASN A 45 -9.02 2.18 12.60
CA ASN A 45 -9.83 2.15 11.39
C ASN A 45 -9.32 1.15 10.34
N SER A 46 -8.01 1.02 10.20
CA SER A 46 -7.39 0.16 9.16
C SER A 46 -6.05 -0.39 9.59
N ILE A 47 -5.70 -1.53 9.01
CA ILE A 47 -4.34 -2.04 8.96
C ILE A 47 -3.95 -2.26 7.50
N ASN A 48 -2.77 -1.76 7.10
CA ASN A 48 -2.24 -1.95 5.77
C ASN A 48 -0.89 -2.66 5.85
N VAL A 49 -0.71 -3.63 4.97
CA VAL A 49 0.49 -4.48 4.94
C VAL A 49 1.26 -4.19 3.65
N GLY A 50 2.54 -3.88 3.77
CA GLY A 50 3.42 -3.62 2.63
C GLY A 50 3.93 -4.91 1.98
N GLU A 51 4.43 -4.77 0.75
CA GLU A 51 5.00 -5.83 -0.06
C GLU A 51 6.47 -5.52 -0.33
N HIS A 52 7.36 -6.41 0.14
CA HIS A 52 8.80 -6.27 -0.07
C HIS A 52 9.46 -7.62 -0.34
N HIS A 53 10.47 -7.62 -1.21
CA HIS A 53 11.20 -8.82 -1.62
C HIS A 53 12.68 -8.71 -1.21
N ARG A 54 12.91 -8.46 0.10
CA ARG A 54 14.22 -8.22 0.70
C ARG A 54 14.35 -8.98 2.01
N ASP A 55 15.58 -9.19 2.47
CA ASP A 55 15.89 -9.90 3.71
C ASP A 55 15.55 -9.13 5.01
N ASP A 56 15.36 -7.82 4.89
CA ASP A 56 14.97 -6.93 5.98
C ASP A 56 13.44 -6.87 6.21
N PHE A 57 12.64 -7.57 5.38
CA PHE A 57 11.18 -7.67 5.52
C PHE A 57 10.68 -9.10 5.48
N ALA A 58 9.71 -9.42 6.34
CA ALA A 58 9.12 -10.77 6.41
C ALA A 58 7.98 -10.97 5.40
N VAL A 59 7.38 -9.90 4.87
CA VAL A 59 6.16 -9.98 4.08
C VAL A 59 6.43 -9.67 2.61
N SER A 60 6.28 -10.69 1.77
CA SER A 60 6.30 -10.59 0.31
C SER A 60 4.94 -10.89 -0.36
N ALA A 61 3.97 -11.41 0.39
CA ALA A 61 2.62 -11.72 -0.07
C ALA A 61 1.59 -11.15 0.92
N PRO A 62 1.41 -9.82 0.93
CA PRO A 62 0.57 -9.12 1.91
C PRO A 62 -0.90 -9.56 1.86
N ASP A 63 -1.42 -9.87 0.69
CA ASP A 63 -2.77 -10.39 0.49
C ASP A 63 -3.02 -11.71 1.22
N THR A 64 -2.04 -12.60 1.26
CA THR A 64 -2.12 -13.86 2.01
C THR A 64 -2.16 -13.62 3.52
N VAL A 65 -1.37 -12.68 4.03
CA VAL A 65 -1.39 -12.27 5.44
C VAL A 65 -2.72 -11.61 5.78
N LEU A 66 -3.22 -10.71 4.94
CA LEU A 66 -4.52 -10.05 5.11
C LEU A 66 -5.68 -11.05 5.11
N ALA A 67 -5.62 -12.12 4.30
CA ALA A 67 -6.62 -13.19 4.34
C ALA A 67 -6.63 -13.90 5.71
N GLY A 68 -5.47 -14.14 6.31
CA GLY A 68 -5.36 -14.65 7.68
C GLY A 68 -5.98 -13.69 8.71
N ILE A 69 -5.62 -12.41 8.65
CA ILE A 69 -6.16 -11.37 9.54
C ILE A 69 -7.68 -11.23 9.38
N ALA A 70 -8.21 -11.36 8.16
CA ALA A 70 -9.64 -11.27 7.87
C ALA A 70 -10.48 -12.22 8.72
N THR A 71 -9.96 -13.41 9.01
CA THR A 71 -10.68 -14.47 9.74
C THR A 71 -10.68 -14.30 11.26
N VAL A 72 -9.77 -13.47 11.80
CA VAL A 72 -9.58 -13.28 13.26
C VAL A 72 -9.93 -11.88 13.74
N THR A 73 -10.32 -10.98 12.84
CA THR A 73 -10.75 -9.60 13.12
C THR A 73 -12.19 -9.36 12.68
N LYS A 74 -12.85 -8.28 13.16
CA LYS A 74 -14.26 -8.02 12.91
C LYS A 74 -14.57 -6.68 12.25
N ASN A 75 -13.84 -5.62 12.59
CA ASN A 75 -14.18 -4.24 12.24
C ASN A 75 -13.11 -3.55 11.40
N ILE A 76 -11.83 -3.80 11.69
CA ILE A 76 -10.69 -3.14 11.07
C ILE A 76 -10.67 -3.40 9.57
N LYS A 77 -10.45 -2.37 8.77
CA LYS A 77 -10.27 -2.47 7.33
C LYS A 77 -8.90 -3.04 7.00
N LEU A 78 -8.85 -3.81 5.92
CA LEU A 78 -7.72 -4.63 5.54
C LEU A 78 -7.19 -4.16 4.19
N GLY A 79 -6.03 -3.52 4.19
CA GLY A 79 -5.45 -2.94 3.00
C GLY A 79 -3.98 -3.27 2.79
N THR A 80 -3.45 -2.81 1.68
CA THR A 80 -2.01 -2.89 1.40
C THR A 80 -1.35 -1.51 1.44
N GLY A 81 -0.11 -1.47 1.83
CA GLY A 81 0.69 -0.27 1.88
C GLY A 81 2.07 -0.40 1.23
N VAL A 82 2.12 -0.76 -0.07
CA VAL A 82 1.15 -0.86 -1.17
C VAL A 82 1.13 -2.26 -1.80
N THR A 83 0.12 -2.58 -2.64
CA THR A 83 0.23 -3.63 -3.65
C THR A 83 1.16 -3.12 -4.75
N VAL A 84 2.29 -3.79 -5.00
CA VAL A 84 3.26 -3.42 -6.06
C VAL A 84 2.72 -3.82 -7.42
N LEU A 85 1.75 -3.04 -7.92
CA LEU A 85 0.97 -3.37 -9.11
C LEU A 85 1.84 -3.51 -10.38
N SER A 86 3.01 -2.86 -10.42
CA SER A 86 3.93 -2.96 -11.57
C SER A 86 4.37 -4.40 -11.83
N SER A 87 4.58 -5.21 -10.80
CA SER A 87 5.02 -6.61 -10.90
C SER A 87 3.89 -7.63 -10.74
N GLU A 88 2.63 -7.19 -10.51
CA GLU A 88 1.47 -8.03 -10.32
C GLU A 88 0.56 -8.10 -11.58
N ASP A 89 -0.25 -9.15 -11.69
CA ASP A 89 -1.36 -9.19 -12.66
C ASP A 89 -2.64 -8.60 -12.05
N PRO A 90 -3.23 -7.56 -12.64
CA PRO A 90 -4.41 -6.89 -12.08
C PRO A 90 -5.62 -7.81 -11.88
N VAL A 91 -5.78 -8.84 -12.71
CA VAL A 91 -6.86 -9.82 -12.56
C VAL A 91 -6.65 -10.63 -11.28
N ARG A 92 -5.40 -11.05 -11.01
CA ARG A 92 -5.05 -11.76 -9.76
C ARG A 92 -5.20 -10.87 -8.53
N VAL A 93 -4.78 -9.61 -8.62
CA VAL A 93 -5.00 -8.64 -7.54
C VAL A 93 -6.49 -8.53 -7.23
N TYR A 94 -7.33 -8.28 -8.23
CA TYR A 94 -8.79 -8.24 -8.04
C TYR A 94 -9.31 -9.52 -7.38
N GLN A 95 -8.94 -10.70 -7.88
CA GLN A 95 -9.43 -11.99 -7.36
C GLN A 95 -9.05 -12.21 -5.90
N ARG A 96 -7.79 -11.91 -5.53
CA ARG A 96 -7.31 -12.04 -4.15
C ARG A 96 -8.05 -11.09 -3.20
N PHE A 97 -8.21 -9.83 -3.60
CA PHE A 97 -8.92 -8.85 -2.77
C PHE A 97 -10.42 -9.10 -2.71
N ALA A 98 -11.06 -9.59 -3.76
CA ALA A 98 -12.45 -10.03 -3.71
C ALA A 98 -12.64 -11.24 -2.76
N THR A 99 -11.64 -12.12 -2.67
CA THR A 99 -11.62 -13.22 -1.70
C THR A 99 -11.44 -12.71 -0.28
N ILE A 100 -10.52 -11.76 -0.03
CA ILE A 100 -10.34 -11.11 1.27
C ILE A 100 -11.62 -10.35 1.66
N ASP A 101 -12.27 -9.69 0.72
CA ASP A 101 -13.54 -8.98 0.96
C ASP A 101 -14.62 -9.94 1.46
N ALA A 102 -14.77 -11.09 0.81
CA ALA A 102 -15.70 -12.13 1.23
C ALA A 102 -15.36 -12.70 2.62
N LEU A 103 -14.09 -13.02 2.89
CA LEU A 103 -13.63 -13.53 4.19
C LEU A 103 -13.85 -12.52 5.33
N SER A 104 -13.75 -11.24 5.01
CA SER A 104 -13.82 -10.15 5.99
C SER A 104 -15.21 -9.50 6.11
N ASN A 105 -16.23 -9.95 5.38
CA ASN A 105 -17.53 -9.28 5.27
C ASN A 105 -17.40 -7.83 4.79
N GLY A 106 -16.64 -7.63 3.69
CA GLY A 106 -16.56 -6.35 2.99
C GLY A 106 -15.61 -5.33 3.63
N ARG A 107 -14.50 -5.76 4.22
CA ARG A 107 -13.50 -4.86 4.84
C ARG A 107 -12.24 -4.69 4.01
N ALA A 108 -12.13 -5.32 2.82
CA ALA A 108 -10.97 -5.21 1.97
C ALA A 108 -10.85 -3.81 1.32
N GLU A 109 -9.63 -3.30 1.25
CA GLU A 109 -9.26 -2.08 0.54
C GLU A 109 -7.95 -2.31 -0.23
N ILE A 110 -7.76 -1.67 -1.36
CA ILE A 110 -6.52 -1.76 -2.14
C ILE A 110 -5.83 -0.40 -2.15
N THR A 111 -4.55 -0.36 -1.80
CA THR A 111 -3.69 0.77 -2.16
C THR A 111 -2.68 0.30 -3.20
N ALA A 112 -2.90 0.68 -4.45
CA ALA A 112 -2.02 0.34 -5.55
C ALA A 112 -0.84 1.30 -5.61
N GLY A 113 0.35 0.78 -5.79
CA GLY A 113 1.57 1.58 -5.93
C GLY A 113 2.56 0.95 -6.90
N ARG A 114 3.57 1.73 -7.25
CA ARG A 114 4.68 1.24 -8.08
C ARG A 114 5.72 0.46 -7.27
N GLY A 115 5.64 0.56 -5.94
CA GLY A 115 6.73 0.15 -5.07
C GLY A 115 7.90 1.14 -5.06
N SER A 116 8.57 1.28 -3.95
CA SER A 116 9.81 2.07 -3.82
C SER A 116 11.07 1.22 -4.01
N PHE A 117 10.91 -0.09 -3.99
CA PHE A 117 11.96 -1.08 -4.15
C PHE A 117 11.89 -1.73 -5.53
N ILE A 118 13.04 -2.06 -6.10
CA ILE A 118 13.16 -2.55 -7.48
C ILE A 118 13.30 -4.08 -7.57
N GLU A 119 13.40 -4.75 -6.43
CA GLU A 119 13.72 -6.18 -6.31
C GLU A 119 12.63 -7.08 -6.93
N SER A 120 11.39 -6.61 -6.98
CA SER A 120 10.28 -7.34 -7.64
C SER A 120 10.47 -7.48 -9.16
N PHE A 121 11.14 -6.52 -9.80
CA PHE A 121 11.29 -6.51 -11.26
C PHE A 121 12.08 -7.73 -11.77
N PRO A 122 13.35 -7.95 -11.39
CA PRO A 122 14.08 -9.13 -11.84
C PRO A 122 13.49 -10.43 -11.29
N LEU A 123 12.86 -10.40 -10.09
CA LEU A 123 12.25 -11.57 -9.47
C LEU A 123 11.06 -12.11 -10.29
N PHE A 124 10.27 -11.23 -10.88
CA PHE A 124 9.08 -11.56 -11.67
C PHE A 124 9.31 -11.42 -13.19
N GLY A 125 10.55 -11.17 -13.62
CA GLY A 125 10.93 -11.13 -15.04
C GLY A 125 10.48 -9.85 -15.77
N TYR A 126 10.43 -8.73 -15.06
CA TYR A 126 10.15 -7.41 -15.64
C TYR A 126 11.42 -6.56 -15.75
N GLU A 127 11.46 -5.71 -16.78
CA GLU A 127 12.54 -4.75 -16.97
C GLU A 127 12.20 -3.41 -16.30
N LEU A 128 13.20 -2.77 -15.67
CA LEU A 128 13.02 -1.46 -15.04
C LEU A 128 12.69 -0.35 -16.05
N SER A 129 13.08 -0.50 -17.32
CA SER A 129 12.69 0.41 -18.40
C SER A 129 11.16 0.52 -18.55
N ASP A 130 10.44 -0.54 -18.22
CA ASP A 130 9.00 -0.63 -18.37
C ASP A 130 8.21 -0.15 -17.14
N TYR A 131 8.93 0.35 -16.10
CA TYR A 131 8.38 0.76 -14.82
C TYR A 131 7.13 1.65 -14.91
N HIS A 132 7.13 2.60 -15.84
CA HIS A 132 6.01 3.53 -16.01
C HIS A 132 4.83 2.90 -16.74
N VAL A 133 5.08 2.22 -17.87
CA VAL A 133 4.02 1.61 -18.68
C VAL A 133 3.34 0.45 -17.95
N LEU A 134 4.11 -0.37 -17.22
CA LEU A 134 3.58 -1.46 -16.40
C LEU A 134 2.56 -0.94 -15.39
N PHE A 135 2.89 0.10 -14.63
CA PHE A 135 1.98 0.64 -13.63
C PHE A 135 0.75 1.32 -14.25
N GLU A 136 0.94 2.12 -15.31
CA GLU A 136 -0.15 2.85 -15.96
C GLU A 136 -1.20 1.89 -16.52
N GLU A 137 -0.79 0.96 -17.37
CA GLU A 137 -1.69 -0.01 -18.00
C GLU A 137 -2.37 -0.94 -16.99
N LYS A 138 -1.60 -1.42 -16.00
CA LYS A 138 -2.14 -2.31 -14.97
C LYS A 138 -3.12 -1.60 -14.03
N LEU A 139 -2.87 -0.33 -13.72
CA LEU A 139 -3.80 0.47 -12.92
C LEU A 139 -5.11 0.72 -13.69
N GLU A 140 -5.04 1.05 -14.98
CA GLU A 140 -6.23 1.22 -15.81
C GLU A 140 -7.06 -0.06 -15.88
N LEU A 141 -6.40 -1.21 -16.06
CA LEU A 141 -7.10 -2.50 -16.04
C LEU A 141 -7.72 -2.79 -14.67
N LEU A 142 -7.01 -2.52 -13.56
CA LEU A 142 -7.56 -2.74 -12.22
C LEU A 142 -8.80 -1.87 -11.97
N VAL A 143 -8.80 -0.62 -12.43
CA VAL A 143 -9.97 0.27 -12.35
C VAL A 143 -11.18 -0.32 -13.11
N GLU A 144 -10.95 -0.89 -14.30
CA GLU A 144 -12.03 -1.55 -15.06
C GLU A 144 -12.55 -2.80 -14.34
N LEU A 145 -11.66 -3.62 -13.77
CA LEU A 145 -12.03 -4.82 -13.02
C LEU A 145 -12.89 -4.50 -11.79
N LEU A 146 -12.59 -3.40 -11.10
CA LEU A 146 -13.30 -2.96 -9.90
C LEU A 146 -14.73 -2.46 -10.19
N LYS A 147 -15.10 -2.23 -11.44
CA LYS A 147 -16.49 -1.95 -11.84
C LYS A 147 -17.38 -3.21 -11.84
N GLU A 148 -16.78 -4.39 -11.75
CA GLU A 148 -17.42 -5.71 -11.70
C GLU A 148 -18.33 -6.03 -12.91
N GLN A 149 -18.14 -5.32 -14.01
CA GLN A 149 -18.78 -5.58 -15.30
C GLN A 149 -17.87 -6.46 -16.19
N PRO A 150 -18.38 -6.98 -17.32
CA PRO A 150 -17.53 -7.63 -18.31
C PRO A 150 -16.44 -6.67 -18.81
N VAL A 151 -15.18 -7.08 -18.76
CA VAL A 151 -14.04 -6.23 -19.10
C VAL A 151 -13.61 -6.48 -20.54
N THR A 152 -13.50 -5.40 -21.31
CA THR A 152 -12.77 -5.34 -22.58
C THR A 152 -11.64 -4.33 -22.38
N TRP A 153 -10.40 -4.81 -22.51
CA TRP A 153 -9.21 -3.99 -22.29
C TRP A 153 -8.07 -4.48 -23.19
N SER A 154 -7.22 -3.57 -23.64
CA SER A 154 -6.01 -3.87 -24.41
C SER A 154 -4.84 -3.00 -23.95
N GLY A 155 -3.66 -3.55 -23.94
CA GLY A 155 -2.42 -2.89 -23.61
C GLY A 155 -1.22 -3.65 -24.17
N THR A 156 -0.03 -3.24 -23.79
CA THR A 156 1.24 -3.81 -24.28
C THR A 156 1.89 -4.74 -23.25
N THR A 157 1.52 -4.62 -21.98
CA THR A 157 2.16 -5.32 -20.86
C THR A 157 1.55 -6.68 -20.53
N ARG A 158 0.41 -7.01 -21.11
CA ARG A 158 -0.25 -8.33 -21.05
C ARG A 158 -1.25 -8.52 -22.19
N ALA A 159 -1.67 -9.77 -22.39
CA ALA A 159 -2.73 -10.09 -23.35
C ALA A 159 -4.04 -9.35 -23.00
N GLY A 160 -4.70 -8.82 -24.02
CA GLY A 160 -5.99 -8.13 -23.89
C GLY A 160 -7.10 -9.03 -23.36
N LEU A 161 -8.14 -8.41 -22.83
CA LEU A 161 -9.39 -9.05 -22.43
C LEU A 161 -10.50 -8.63 -23.37
N GLN A 162 -11.36 -9.57 -23.76
CA GLN A 162 -12.49 -9.31 -24.65
C GLN A 162 -13.78 -9.79 -23.99
N ASN A 163 -14.58 -8.86 -23.47
CA ASN A 163 -15.85 -9.14 -22.80
C ASN A 163 -15.74 -10.25 -21.73
N GLN A 164 -14.68 -10.19 -20.92
CA GLN A 164 -14.37 -11.22 -19.91
C GLN A 164 -15.00 -10.90 -18.57
N GLN A 165 -15.69 -11.89 -18.00
CA GLN A 165 -16.14 -11.84 -16.60
C GLN A 165 -15.00 -12.31 -15.67
N VAL A 166 -14.83 -11.62 -14.55
CA VAL A 166 -13.87 -12.01 -13.51
C VAL A 166 -14.61 -12.29 -12.22
N TYR A 167 -14.19 -13.33 -11.50
CA TYR A 167 -14.82 -13.82 -10.27
C TYR A 167 -13.80 -14.00 -9.16
N PRO A 168 -14.23 -14.00 -7.85
CA PRO A 168 -15.60 -13.78 -7.42
C PRO A 168 -16.06 -12.34 -7.59
N LYS A 169 -17.37 -12.08 -7.54
CA LYS A 169 -17.93 -10.74 -7.39
C LYS A 169 -18.03 -10.41 -5.90
N THR A 170 -17.85 -9.14 -5.55
CA THR A 170 -18.02 -8.70 -4.17
C THR A 170 -19.50 -8.50 -3.83
N GLU A 171 -19.86 -8.62 -2.56
CA GLU A 171 -21.24 -8.39 -2.13
C GLU A 171 -21.62 -6.91 -2.18
N ARG A 172 -20.63 -6.02 -2.16
CA ARG A 172 -20.82 -4.56 -2.18
C ARG A 172 -20.72 -3.95 -3.58
N GLY A 173 -20.38 -4.74 -4.59
CA GLY A 173 -20.23 -4.31 -5.98
C GLY A 173 -18.96 -3.55 -6.31
N SER A 174 -18.04 -3.37 -5.37
CA SER A 174 -16.71 -2.80 -5.59
C SER A 174 -15.83 -2.91 -4.35
N ILE A 175 -14.51 -2.87 -4.56
CA ILE A 175 -13.49 -2.74 -3.50
C ILE A 175 -12.91 -1.32 -3.56
N PRO A 176 -12.81 -0.59 -2.43
CA PRO A 176 -12.17 0.72 -2.40
C PRO A 176 -10.71 0.66 -2.89
N LEU A 177 -10.36 1.56 -3.79
CA LEU A 177 -9.02 1.70 -4.35
C LEU A 177 -8.42 3.04 -3.97
N ARG A 178 -7.16 3.06 -3.57
CA ARG A 178 -6.29 4.23 -3.45
C ARG A 178 -5.05 4.07 -4.31
N VAL A 179 -4.41 5.17 -4.64
CA VAL A 179 -3.10 5.16 -5.30
C VAL A 179 -2.06 5.75 -4.36
N GLY A 180 -1.00 5.00 -4.11
CA GLY A 180 0.17 5.45 -3.38
C GLY A 180 0.99 6.46 -4.19
N VAL A 181 1.25 7.63 -3.61
CA VAL A 181 2.01 8.73 -4.23
C VAL A 181 3.18 9.10 -3.33
N GLY A 182 4.39 8.87 -3.81
CA GLY A 182 5.64 9.14 -3.07
C GLY A 182 6.29 10.50 -3.36
N GLY A 183 5.59 11.44 -4.02
CA GLY A 183 6.13 12.79 -4.27
C GLY A 183 6.45 13.11 -5.72
N SER A 184 5.84 12.43 -6.69
CA SER A 184 5.93 12.77 -8.13
C SER A 184 4.63 13.46 -8.56
N PRO A 185 4.71 14.69 -9.15
CA PRO A 185 3.53 15.40 -9.65
C PRO A 185 2.70 14.59 -10.64
N GLU A 186 3.35 13.79 -11.49
CA GLU A 186 2.69 12.94 -12.49
C GLU A 186 1.80 11.89 -11.82
N SER A 187 2.24 11.33 -10.68
CA SER A 187 1.45 10.36 -9.92
C SER A 187 0.23 11.01 -9.26
N VAL A 188 0.35 12.25 -8.80
CA VAL A 188 -0.77 13.05 -8.28
C VAL A 188 -1.80 13.30 -9.38
N ILE A 189 -1.35 13.78 -10.54
CA ILE A 189 -2.22 14.09 -11.70
C ILE A 189 -2.92 12.82 -12.19
N ARG A 190 -2.22 11.68 -12.22
CA ARG A 190 -2.79 10.38 -12.60
C ARG A 190 -3.93 9.98 -11.66
N ALA A 191 -3.71 10.03 -10.33
CA ALA A 191 -4.74 9.71 -9.36
C ALA A 191 -5.99 10.58 -9.55
N ALA A 192 -5.81 11.89 -9.72
CA ALA A 192 -6.90 12.82 -9.97
C ALA A 192 -7.62 12.56 -11.30
N ARG A 193 -6.88 12.31 -12.41
CA ARG A 193 -7.45 11.99 -13.73
C ARG A 193 -8.37 10.77 -13.66
N LEU A 194 -7.93 9.72 -12.97
CA LEU A 194 -8.70 8.50 -12.80
C LEU A 194 -9.82 8.61 -11.75
N GLY A 195 -9.84 9.68 -10.95
CA GLY A 195 -10.81 9.85 -9.87
C GLY A 195 -10.60 8.86 -8.73
N ILE A 196 -9.34 8.57 -8.38
CA ILE A 196 -8.96 7.63 -7.34
C ILE A 196 -8.40 8.40 -6.14
N PRO A 197 -8.84 8.12 -4.89
CA PRO A 197 -8.26 8.70 -3.68
C PRO A 197 -6.74 8.50 -3.61
N MET A 198 -6.03 9.53 -3.17
CA MET A 198 -4.57 9.53 -3.05
C MET A 198 -4.14 9.12 -1.65
N ALA A 199 -3.17 8.22 -1.55
CA ALA A 199 -2.42 7.93 -0.34
C ALA A 199 -1.01 8.53 -0.47
N LEU A 200 -0.75 9.60 0.27
CA LEU A 200 0.51 10.33 0.21
C LEU A 200 1.54 9.68 1.13
N ALA A 201 2.56 9.06 0.54
CA ALA A 201 3.61 8.36 1.25
C ALA A 201 4.71 9.34 1.68
N ILE A 202 4.67 9.76 2.94
CA ILE A 202 5.69 10.61 3.56
C ILE A 202 6.67 9.71 4.31
N ILE A 203 7.54 9.02 3.57
CA ILE A 203 8.46 8.03 4.16
C ILE A 203 9.64 8.70 4.84
N GLY A 204 9.98 9.94 4.48
CA GLY A 204 11.06 10.70 5.11
C GLY A 204 11.02 12.18 4.77
N GLY A 205 11.70 12.95 5.58
CA GLY A 205 11.80 14.42 5.45
C GLY A 205 10.63 15.16 6.10
N ASP A 206 10.66 16.49 6.00
CA ASP A 206 9.64 17.37 6.57
C ASP A 206 8.28 17.16 5.88
N PRO A 207 7.21 16.79 6.62
CA PRO A 207 5.87 16.61 6.07
C PRO A 207 5.33 17.86 5.35
N ALA A 208 5.74 19.06 5.75
CA ALA A 208 5.31 20.31 5.11
C ALA A 208 5.69 20.37 3.61
N ARG A 209 6.76 19.67 3.20
CA ARG A 209 7.19 19.58 1.80
C ARG A 209 6.20 18.84 0.90
N PHE A 210 5.30 18.06 1.50
CA PHE A 210 4.28 17.29 0.78
C PHE A 210 2.96 18.06 0.61
N ALA A 211 2.76 19.17 1.32
CA ALA A 211 1.56 19.99 1.18
C ALA A 211 1.28 20.47 -0.28
N PRO A 212 2.29 20.79 -1.12
CA PRO A 212 2.05 21.11 -2.53
C PRO A 212 1.38 19.97 -3.32
N PHE A 213 1.65 18.71 -3.00
CA PHE A 213 1.02 17.58 -3.68
C PHE A 213 -0.46 17.45 -3.35
N ALA A 214 -0.85 17.72 -2.10
CA ALA A 214 -2.26 17.75 -1.71
C ALA A 214 -3.01 18.88 -2.43
N ARG A 215 -2.39 20.07 -2.57
CA ARG A 215 -2.97 21.18 -3.35
C ARG A 215 -3.10 20.83 -4.84
N LEU A 216 -2.02 20.30 -5.44
CA LEU A 216 -2.02 19.86 -6.83
C LEU A 216 -3.10 18.81 -7.10
N TYR A 217 -3.32 17.89 -6.14
CA TYR A 217 -4.36 16.88 -6.26
C TYR A 217 -5.75 17.51 -6.33
N LYS A 218 -6.06 18.42 -5.41
CA LYS A 218 -7.34 19.15 -5.39
C LYS A 218 -7.57 19.92 -6.69
N GLU A 219 -6.61 20.71 -7.13
CA GLU A 219 -6.66 21.48 -8.37
C GLU A 219 -6.84 20.56 -9.61
N SER A 220 -6.17 19.40 -9.60
CA SER A 220 -6.30 18.43 -10.68
C SER A 220 -7.67 17.75 -10.71
N LEU A 221 -8.26 17.41 -9.55
CA LEU A 221 -9.63 16.91 -9.47
C LEU A 221 -10.62 17.90 -10.09
N GLU A 222 -10.53 19.18 -9.71
CA GLU A 222 -11.38 20.24 -10.28
C GLU A 222 -11.19 20.33 -11.80
N LYS A 223 -9.94 20.34 -12.28
CA LYS A 223 -9.62 20.39 -13.72
C LYS A 223 -10.18 19.21 -14.51
N PHE A 224 -10.21 18.02 -13.92
CA PHE A 224 -10.76 16.81 -14.56
C PHE A 224 -12.26 16.63 -14.29
N GLY A 225 -12.94 17.59 -13.65
CA GLY A 225 -14.37 17.49 -13.32
C GLY A 225 -14.71 16.36 -12.38
N ARG A 226 -13.78 16.01 -11.48
CA ARG A 226 -13.96 14.98 -10.45
C ARG A 226 -14.44 15.60 -9.15
N PRO A 227 -15.24 14.88 -8.34
CA PRO A 227 -15.60 15.35 -7.00
C PRO A 227 -14.35 15.45 -6.12
N GLU A 228 -14.46 16.21 -5.04
CA GLU A 228 -13.42 16.22 -4.00
C GLU A 228 -13.31 14.83 -3.37
N LEU A 229 -12.09 14.30 -3.33
CA LEU A 229 -11.77 12.97 -2.81
C LEU A 229 -10.81 13.09 -1.61
N PRO A 230 -10.90 12.16 -0.64
CA PRO A 230 -10.04 12.20 0.53
C PRO A 230 -8.57 11.95 0.15
N VAL A 231 -7.68 12.56 0.93
CA VAL A 231 -6.24 12.28 0.93
C VAL A 231 -5.91 11.56 2.23
N SER A 232 -5.31 10.39 2.14
CA SER A 232 -4.67 9.74 3.28
C SER A 232 -3.18 10.04 3.31
N ILE A 233 -2.59 10.01 4.50
CA ILE A 233 -1.16 10.21 4.73
C ILE A 233 -0.63 8.94 5.37
N HIS A 234 0.48 8.45 4.86
CA HIS A 234 1.26 7.35 5.39
C HIS A 234 2.64 7.87 5.76
N SER A 235 3.04 7.70 7.02
CA SER A 235 4.33 8.18 7.53
C SER A 235 4.84 7.27 8.64
N PRO A 236 6.15 6.99 8.71
CA PRO A 236 6.75 6.37 9.89
C PRO A 236 6.44 7.19 11.13
N GLY A 237 6.17 6.50 12.23
CA GLY A 237 5.87 7.13 13.50
C GLY A 237 6.28 6.27 14.68
N HIS A 238 6.55 6.91 15.80
CA HIS A 238 6.79 6.29 17.09
C HIS A 238 6.06 7.08 18.15
N ILE A 239 5.52 6.41 19.17
CA ILE A 239 4.77 7.03 20.25
C ILE A 239 5.45 6.67 21.56
N ALA A 240 5.75 7.69 22.36
CA ALA A 240 6.27 7.57 23.72
C ALA A 240 5.63 8.63 24.62
N ASP A 241 5.97 8.67 25.89
CA ASP A 241 5.41 9.63 26.84
C ASP A 241 5.81 11.08 26.55
N THR A 242 6.97 11.29 25.91
CA THR A 242 7.45 12.62 25.47
C THR A 242 8.05 12.56 24.08
N ASP A 243 8.11 13.70 23.38
CA ASP A 243 8.73 13.81 22.05
C ASP A 243 10.24 13.48 22.10
N GLU A 244 10.94 13.90 23.16
CA GLU A 244 12.35 13.60 23.36
C GLU A 244 12.61 12.11 23.51
N GLN A 245 11.73 11.41 24.24
CA GLN A 245 11.79 9.96 24.40
C GLN A 245 11.51 9.27 23.08
N ALA A 246 10.45 9.68 22.35
CA ALA A 246 10.11 9.11 21.06
C ALA A 246 11.27 9.22 20.06
N VAL A 247 11.94 10.36 20.02
CA VAL A 247 13.13 10.57 19.19
C VAL A 247 14.28 9.67 19.64
N ALA A 248 14.55 9.60 20.94
CA ALA A 248 15.66 8.80 21.48
C ALA A 248 15.48 7.30 21.19
N GLU A 249 14.25 6.80 21.24
CA GLU A 249 13.92 5.41 20.98
C GLU A 249 13.92 5.07 19.47
N GLN A 250 13.36 5.93 18.63
CA GLN A 250 13.21 5.66 17.21
C GLN A 250 14.48 5.97 16.40
N TRP A 251 15.21 7.04 16.73
CA TRP A 251 16.28 7.56 15.89
C TRP A 251 17.39 6.55 15.57
N PRO A 252 17.89 5.72 16.51
CA PRO A 252 18.92 4.74 16.20
C PRO A 252 18.50 3.75 15.12
N HIS A 253 17.28 3.23 15.20
CA HIS A 253 16.73 2.26 14.24
C HIS A 253 16.44 2.90 12.88
N TYR A 254 15.89 4.11 12.89
CA TYR A 254 15.66 4.89 11.69
C TYR A 254 16.96 5.18 10.93
N GLN A 255 18.00 5.60 11.66
CA GLN A 255 19.32 5.90 11.09
C GLN A 255 19.97 4.63 10.51
N GLU A 256 19.86 3.50 11.17
CA GLU A 256 20.41 2.23 10.69
C GLU A 256 19.73 1.81 9.36
N MET A 257 18.39 1.77 9.33
CA MET A 257 17.61 1.38 8.17
C MET A 257 17.86 2.31 6.97
N PHE A 258 17.71 3.61 7.16
CA PHE A 258 17.90 4.58 6.06
C PHE A 258 19.38 4.72 5.68
N GLY A 259 20.31 4.53 6.61
CA GLY A 259 21.75 4.48 6.33
C GLY A 259 22.10 3.27 5.46
N ARG A 260 21.52 2.09 5.71
CA ARG A 260 21.69 0.90 4.88
C ARG A 260 21.14 1.16 3.46
N LEU A 261 19.89 1.61 3.35
CA LEU A 261 19.26 1.93 2.07
C LEU A 261 20.03 3.01 1.30
N GLY A 262 20.52 4.03 1.99
CA GLY A 262 21.30 5.10 1.35
C GLY A 262 22.59 4.59 0.73
N ARG A 263 23.31 3.69 1.42
CA ARG A 263 24.52 3.04 0.88
C ARG A 263 24.21 2.14 -0.31
N GLU A 264 23.16 1.32 -0.24
CA GLU A 264 22.77 0.40 -1.31
C GLU A 264 22.31 1.13 -2.57
N ARG A 265 21.72 2.32 -2.41
CA ARG A 265 21.12 3.09 -3.52
C ARG A 265 21.94 4.30 -3.96
N GLY A 266 23.10 4.52 -3.37
CA GLY A 266 23.94 5.66 -3.69
C GLY A 266 23.34 7.01 -3.31
N TRP A 267 22.49 7.05 -2.28
CA TRP A 267 21.98 8.32 -1.73
C TRP A 267 23.08 9.02 -0.93
N ALA A 268 22.99 10.34 -0.81
CA ALA A 268 23.92 11.08 0.02
C ALA A 268 23.86 10.56 1.47
N PRO A 269 25.00 10.49 2.17
CA PRO A 269 25.00 10.15 3.59
C PRO A 269 24.12 11.14 4.37
N MET A 270 23.34 10.62 5.29
CA MET A 270 22.57 11.44 6.23
C MET A 270 23.47 12.06 7.29
#